data_265bf85e93efe8529ec443f14d885c16
#
_entry.id   265bf85e93efe8529ec443f14d885c16
#
_cell.length_a   1.000
_cell.length_b   1.000
_cell.length_c   1.000
_cell.angle_alpha   90.00
_cell.angle_beta   90.00
_cell.angle_gamma   90.00
#
_symmetry.space_group_name_H-M   'P 1'
#
loop_
_entity.id
_entity.type
_entity.pdbx_description
1 polymer ?
#
loop_
_entity_poly.entity_id
_entity_poly.type
_entity_poly.pdbx_seq_one_letter_code
_entity_poly.pdbx_strand_id
1 'polypeptide(L)'
;MSGLTVAVVGATGQVGRVMRTILEERNFPVETIRFFASARSAGSTLPWKGEEVVVEDVATADFSGIDIAIFSAGATASREYAPKFAAAGAVVVDNSSAWRKDPEVPLVVSEVNGEDIAKRPKGIIANPNCTTMAVMPAIKPLADVAGGIDRLTVSSYQAVSGSGLKGVRELIDQVRGAADQNLEGLTTDGRAVDFGTPEVYVAPIAFDVVPLAGSIVDDGSFETDEEQKLRNESRRILHVPNLLVSGTCVRVPVLTAHTMTVHAEFPASISRDEAVAALSSAPGVRVVDVPTPLEAAGEDDVFVGRIRQDQAVPDNRGIVFVVSGDNLRKGAALNAIQLAELVAQELLV
;
A
#
# COMPACT_ATOMS: atom_id res chain seq x y z
N MET A 1 -11.80 -30.39 3.24
CA MET A 1 -11.45 -29.36 4.24
C MET A 1 -12.60 -28.37 4.24
N SER A 2 -13.17 -28.05 5.40
CA SER A 2 -14.15 -26.98 5.50
C SER A 2 -13.48 -25.68 5.10
N GLY A 3 -14.07 -24.92 4.18
CA GLY A 3 -13.58 -23.59 3.81
C GLY A 3 -13.95 -22.56 4.87
N LEU A 4 -13.49 -21.32 4.67
CA LEU A 4 -13.71 -20.22 5.59
C LEU A 4 -14.84 -19.31 5.12
N THR A 5 -15.55 -18.71 6.07
CA THR A 5 -16.43 -17.57 5.81
C THR A 5 -15.63 -16.29 5.81
N VAL A 6 -15.51 -15.66 4.64
CA VAL A 6 -14.71 -14.45 4.44
C VAL A 6 -15.60 -13.26 4.16
N ALA A 7 -15.36 -12.16 4.86
CA ALA A 7 -16.01 -10.87 4.61
C ALA A 7 -15.07 -9.88 3.93
N VAL A 8 -15.56 -9.14 2.93
CA VAL A 8 -14.88 -7.97 2.37
C VAL A 8 -15.72 -6.73 2.70
N VAL A 9 -15.19 -5.86 3.56
CA VAL A 9 -15.84 -4.63 4.00
C VAL A 9 -15.31 -3.46 3.19
N GLY A 10 -16.20 -2.73 2.50
CA GLY A 10 -15.85 -1.78 1.46
C GLY A 10 -15.70 -2.44 0.09
N ALA A 11 -16.40 -3.56 -0.15
CA ALA A 11 -16.30 -4.40 -1.34
C ALA A 11 -16.61 -3.66 -2.66
N THR A 12 -17.37 -2.57 -2.63
CA THR A 12 -17.73 -1.73 -3.79
C THR A 12 -16.68 -0.69 -4.17
N GLY A 13 -15.67 -0.49 -3.30
CA GLY A 13 -14.59 0.46 -3.50
C GLY A 13 -13.52 -0.03 -4.50
N GLN A 14 -12.61 0.86 -4.90
CA GLN A 14 -11.51 0.54 -5.84
C GLN A 14 -10.63 -0.61 -5.30
N VAL A 15 -10.14 -0.51 -4.07
CA VAL A 15 -9.32 -1.55 -3.44
C VAL A 15 -10.15 -2.81 -3.13
N GLY A 16 -11.42 -2.66 -2.70
CA GLY A 16 -12.31 -3.79 -2.48
C GLY A 16 -12.53 -4.64 -3.75
N ARG A 17 -12.59 -4.00 -4.92
CA ARG A 17 -12.61 -4.70 -6.20
C ARG A 17 -11.33 -5.52 -6.43
N VAL A 18 -10.17 -4.92 -6.18
CA VAL A 18 -8.87 -5.61 -6.32
C VAL A 18 -8.77 -6.77 -5.32
N MET A 19 -9.24 -6.59 -4.07
CA MET A 19 -9.30 -7.68 -3.07
C MET A 19 -10.11 -8.88 -3.58
N ARG A 20 -11.30 -8.66 -4.13
CA ARG A 20 -12.13 -9.73 -4.70
C ARG A 20 -11.40 -10.46 -5.82
N THR A 21 -10.79 -9.73 -6.74
CA THR A 21 -10.00 -10.30 -7.83
C THR A 21 -8.84 -11.16 -7.30
N ILE A 22 -8.06 -10.67 -6.35
CA ILE A 22 -6.91 -11.39 -5.78
C ILE A 22 -7.34 -12.64 -5.00
N LEU A 23 -8.45 -12.58 -4.25
CA LEU A 23 -8.99 -13.76 -3.56
C LEU A 23 -9.31 -14.89 -4.56
N GLU A 24 -9.85 -14.55 -5.75
CA GLU A 24 -10.10 -15.53 -6.82
C GLU A 24 -8.81 -16.02 -7.46
N GLU A 25 -7.90 -15.12 -7.87
CA GLU A 25 -6.63 -15.44 -8.51
C GLU A 25 -5.77 -16.40 -7.66
N ARG A 26 -5.76 -16.17 -6.35
CA ARG A 26 -4.97 -16.95 -5.38
C ARG A 26 -5.67 -18.21 -4.88
N ASN A 27 -6.89 -18.48 -5.36
CA ASN A 27 -7.70 -19.61 -4.89
C ASN A 27 -7.82 -19.67 -3.35
N PHE A 28 -8.03 -18.50 -2.72
CA PHE A 28 -8.21 -18.41 -1.28
C PHE A 28 -9.30 -19.40 -0.82
N PRO A 29 -9.15 -20.12 0.33
CA PRO A 29 -10.06 -21.18 0.77
C PRO A 29 -11.38 -20.65 1.31
N VAL A 30 -12.15 -19.96 0.46
CA VAL A 30 -13.46 -19.40 0.75
C VAL A 30 -14.54 -20.45 0.52
N GLU A 31 -15.29 -20.78 1.56
CA GLU A 31 -16.56 -21.53 1.47
C GLU A 31 -17.73 -20.56 1.29
N THR A 32 -17.77 -19.50 2.10
CA THR A 32 -18.79 -18.46 2.01
C THR A 32 -18.13 -17.09 1.91
N ILE A 33 -18.54 -16.29 0.91
CA ILE A 33 -18.14 -14.88 0.78
C ILE A 33 -19.29 -13.97 1.18
N ARG A 34 -18.98 -12.91 1.93
CA ARG A 34 -19.93 -11.86 2.29
C ARG A 34 -19.36 -10.49 1.94
N PHE A 35 -20.13 -9.66 1.28
CA PHE A 35 -19.74 -8.31 0.90
C PHE A 35 -20.48 -7.26 1.70
N PHE A 36 -19.73 -6.33 2.30
CA PHE A 36 -20.28 -5.26 3.10
C PHE A 36 -19.91 -3.89 2.53
N ALA A 37 -20.87 -2.98 2.55
CA ALA A 37 -20.66 -1.57 2.24
C ALA A 37 -21.61 -0.69 3.06
N SER A 38 -21.60 0.62 2.82
CA SER A 38 -22.59 1.53 3.43
C SER A 38 -24.00 1.33 2.85
N ALA A 39 -25.03 1.79 3.54
CA ALA A 39 -26.42 1.77 3.11
C ALA A 39 -26.64 2.22 1.67
N ARG A 40 -25.79 3.15 1.14
CA ARG A 40 -25.87 3.62 -0.24
C ARG A 40 -25.65 2.51 -1.28
N SER A 41 -24.85 1.51 -0.96
CA SER A 41 -24.49 0.41 -1.86
C SER A 41 -25.16 -0.90 -1.46
N ALA A 42 -25.76 -0.98 -0.29
CA ALA A 42 -26.48 -2.17 0.18
C ALA A 42 -27.63 -2.52 -0.78
N GLY A 43 -27.86 -3.84 -0.94
CA GLY A 43 -28.84 -4.39 -1.88
C GLY A 43 -28.37 -4.48 -3.33
N SER A 44 -27.25 -3.87 -3.72
CA SER A 44 -26.61 -4.13 -5.00
C SER A 44 -25.92 -5.50 -5.00
N THR A 45 -25.60 -6.04 -6.17
CA THR A 45 -24.85 -7.31 -6.28
C THR A 45 -23.45 -7.07 -6.82
N LEU A 46 -22.55 -7.99 -6.47
CA LEU A 46 -21.18 -8.03 -6.98
C LEU A 46 -20.85 -9.46 -7.41
N PRO A 47 -20.16 -9.64 -8.55
CA PRO A 47 -19.78 -10.96 -9.03
C PRO A 47 -18.71 -11.60 -8.14
N TRP A 48 -18.86 -12.91 -7.90
CA TRP A 48 -17.91 -13.78 -7.22
C TRP A 48 -17.99 -15.20 -7.77
N LYS A 49 -16.92 -15.71 -8.38
CA LYS A 49 -16.82 -17.07 -8.95
C LYS A 49 -18.01 -17.46 -9.85
N GLY A 50 -18.51 -16.48 -10.63
CA GLY A 50 -19.63 -16.67 -11.56
C GLY A 50 -21.04 -16.52 -10.95
N GLU A 51 -21.14 -16.22 -9.66
CA GLU A 51 -22.40 -15.95 -8.95
C GLU A 51 -22.51 -14.46 -8.59
N GLU A 52 -23.74 -13.98 -8.40
CA GLU A 52 -24.02 -12.63 -7.91
C GLU A 52 -24.25 -12.66 -6.40
N VAL A 53 -23.39 -12.00 -5.63
CA VAL A 53 -23.50 -11.91 -4.16
C VAL A 53 -24.04 -10.54 -3.77
N VAL A 54 -25.08 -10.54 -2.94
CA VAL A 54 -25.71 -9.30 -2.46
C VAL A 54 -24.78 -8.58 -1.48
N VAL A 55 -24.65 -7.28 -1.64
CA VAL A 55 -23.91 -6.39 -0.73
C VAL A 55 -24.80 -6.06 0.48
N GLU A 56 -24.30 -6.34 1.67
CA GLU A 56 -24.97 -6.09 2.94
C GLU A 56 -24.65 -4.69 3.48
N ASP A 57 -25.59 -4.08 4.21
CA ASP A 57 -25.33 -2.85 4.94
C ASP A 57 -24.53 -3.16 6.23
N VAL A 58 -23.29 -2.68 6.29
CA VAL A 58 -22.42 -2.89 7.45
C VAL A 58 -22.99 -2.35 8.76
N ALA A 59 -23.92 -1.38 8.69
CA ALA A 59 -24.49 -0.76 9.88
C ALA A 59 -25.55 -1.65 10.56
N THR A 60 -26.20 -2.55 9.82
CA THR A 60 -27.34 -3.35 10.30
C THR A 60 -27.15 -4.85 10.21
N ALA A 61 -26.07 -5.31 9.57
CA ALA A 61 -25.81 -6.71 9.35
C ALA A 61 -25.40 -7.45 10.64
N ASP A 62 -25.66 -8.76 10.69
CA ASP A 62 -25.10 -9.68 11.66
C ASP A 62 -23.71 -10.14 11.21
N PHE A 63 -22.72 -10.11 12.09
CA PHE A 63 -21.35 -10.53 11.82
C PHE A 63 -21.02 -11.94 12.31
N SER A 64 -21.99 -12.66 12.84
CA SER A 64 -21.80 -14.02 13.36
C SER A 64 -21.29 -14.98 12.28
N GLY A 65 -20.40 -15.89 12.65
CA GLY A 65 -19.90 -16.95 11.78
C GLY A 65 -18.94 -16.49 10.69
N ILE A 66 -18.40 -15.26 10.75
CA ILE A 66 -17.33 -14.79 9.89
C ILE A 66 -16.00 -15.18 10.54
N ASP A 67 -15.13 -15.86 9.79
CA ASP A 67 -13.80 -16.26 10.24
C ASP A 67 -12.76 -15.16 10.00
N ILE A 68 -12.78 -14.55 8.81
CA ILE A 68 -11.84 -13.49 8.42
C ILE A 68 -12.61 -12.33 7.80
N ALA A 69 -12.32 -11.11 8.25
CA ALA A 69 -12.88 -9.88 7.69
C ALA A 69 -11.78 -8.95 7.15
N ILE A 70 -11.82 -8.66 5.85
CA ILE A 70 -10.84 -7.82 5.17
C ILE A 70 -11.46 -6.45 4.93
N PHE A 71 -10.90 -5.41 5.56
CA PHE A 71 -11.44 -4.06 5.56
C PHE A 71 -10.73 -3.14 4.58
N SER A 72 -11.51 -2.47 3.71
CA SER A 72 -11.09 -1.35 2.87
C SER A 72 -12.19 -0.27 2.79
N ALA A 73 -12.72 0.13 3.95
CA ALA A 73 -13.86 1.05 4.05
C ALA A 73 -13.47 2.44 4.60
N GLY A 74 -12.16 2.72 4.74
CA GLY A 74 -11.62 3.94 5.33
C GLY A 74 -11.59 3.93 6.87
N ALA A 75 -10.81 4.84 7.44
CA ALA A 75 -10.48 4.81 8.87
C ALA A 75 -11.70 5.00 9.80
N THR A 76 -12.68 5.84 9.42
CA THR A 76 -13.87 6.08 10.23
C THR A 76 -14.72 4.80 10.37
N ALA A 77 -15.03 4.16 9.24
CA ALA A 77 -15.80 2.91 9.25
C ALA A 77 -15.02 1.78 9.94
N SER A 78 -13.70 1.72 9.75
CA SER A 78 -12.89 0.72 10.43
C SER A 78 -12.89 0.88 11.95
N ARG A 79 -12.73 2.09 12.48
CA ARG A 79 -12.83 2.33 13.93
C ARG A 79 -14.18 1.92 14.50
N GLU A 80 -15.26 2.09 13.74
CA GLU A 80 -16.61 1.76 14.19
C GLU A 80 -16.90 0.26 14.10
N TYR A 81 -16.53 -0.39 13.01
CA TYR A 81 -16.98 -1.75 12.71
C TYR A 81 -15.95 -2.85 12.96
N ALA A 82 -14.65 -2.60 12.78
CA ALA A 82 -13.63 -3.63 12.95
C ALA A 82 -13.68 -4.28 14.37
N PRO A 83 -13.85 -3.53 15.48
CA PRO A 83 -14.02 -4.14 16.79
C PRO A 83 -15.28 -5.00 16.92
N LYS A 84 -16.35 -4.67 16.19
CA LYS A 84 -17.61 -5.45 16.22
C LYS A 84 -17.43 -6.80 15.52
N PHE A 85 -16.70 -6.83 14.38
CA PHE A 85 -16.33 -8.07 13.70
C PHE A 85 -15.41 -8.92 14.59
N ALA A 86 -14.40 -8.32 15.21
CA ALA A 86 -13.50 -9.02 16.12
C ALA A 86 -14.25 -9.59 17.34
N ALA A 87 -15.18 -8.84 17.92
CA ALA A 87 -16.02 -9.29 19.03
C ALA A 87 -16.97 -10.44 18.62
N ALA A 88 -17.37 -10.53 17.35
CA ALA A 88 -18.15 -11.63 16.80
C ALA A 88 -17.30 -12.87 16.47
N GLY A 89 -15.98 -12.82 16.66
CA GLY A 89 -15.06 -13.95 16.49
C GLY A 89 -14.20 -13.89 15.23
N ALA A 90 -14.40 -12.92 14.34
CA ALA A 90 -13.61 -12.78 13.13
C ALA A 90 -12.20 -12.23 13.42
N VAL A 91 -11.19 -12.71 12.69
CA VAL A 91 -9.92 -12.00 12.60
C VAL A 91 -10.03 -10.90 11.53
N VAL A 92 -9.76 -9.66 11.92
CA VAL A 92 -9.86 -8.50 11.03
C VAL A 92 -8.50 -8.16 10.45
N VAL A 93 -8.40 -8.03 9.12
CA VAL A 93 -7.27 -7.43 8.42
C VAL A 93 -7.68 -6.07 7.88
N ASP A 94 -7.15 -4.98 8.45
CA ASP A 94 -7.58 -3.62 8.13
C ASP A 94 -6.58 -2.86 7.26
N ASN A 95 -7.00 -2.50 6.05
CA ASN A 95 -6.20 -1.71 5.11
C ASN A 95 -6.26 -0.18 5.37
N SER A 96 -7.07 0.29 6.32
CA SER A 96 -7.16 1.71 6.63
C SER A 96 -6.01 2.18 7.54
N SER A 97 -5.94 3.49 7.77
CA SER A 97 -4.98 4.05 8.74
C SER A 97 -5.46 4.00 10.20
N ALA A 98 -6.62 3.40 10.48
CA ALA A 98 -7.29 3.46 11.79
C ALA A 98 -6.43 2.91 12.92
N TRP A 99 -5.74 1.80 12.68
CA TRP A 99 -5.08 0.98 13.71
C TRP A 99 -3.55 1.00 13.63
N ARG A 100 -2.98 1.62 12.59
CA ARG A 100 -1.53 1.59 12.34
C ARG A 100 -0.68 2.20 13.46
N LYS A 101 -1.24 3.06 14.29
CA LYS A 101 -0.56 3.68 15.44
C LYS A 101 -0.88 3.00 16.78
N ASP A 102 -1.82 2.06 16.81
CA ASP A 102 -2.21 1.34 18.02
C ASP A 102 -1.15 0.29 18.39
N PRO A 103 -0.54 0.37 19.60
CA PRO A 103 0.52 -0.57 19.99
C PRO A 103 0.03 -2.00 20.21
N GLU A 104 -1.28 -2.21 20.43
CA GLU A 104 -1.89 -3.52 20.62
C GLU A 104 -2.40 -4.14 19.29
N VAL A 105 -2.20 -3.44 18.16
CA VAL A 105 -2.56 -3.94 16.84
C VAL A 105 -1.27 -4.12 16.03
N PRO A 106 -0.89 -5.34 15.61
CA PRO A 106 0.30 -5.54 14.81
C PRO A 106 0.18 -4.86 13.45
N LEU A 107 1.26 -4.22 13.01
CA LEU A 107 1.40 -3.59 11.69
C LEU A 107 2.32 -4.47 10.84
N VAL A 108 1.76 -5.12 9.80
CA VAL A 108 2.44 -6.26 9.20
C VAL A 108 2.59 -6.14 7.68
N VAL A 109 3.80 -6.38 7.19
CA VAL A 109 4.11 -6.72 5.80
C VAL A 109 4.45 -8.21 5.77
N SER A 110 3.72 -8.99 5.01
CA SER A 110 3.77 -10.46 5.05
C SER A 110 5.17 -11.05 4.86
N GLU A 111 5.99 -10.45 3.98
CA GLU A 111 7.35 -10.90 3.68
C GLU A 111 8.41 -10.38 4.66
N VAL A 112 8.05 -9.52 5.61
CA VAL A 112 9.01 -8.81 6.47
C VAL A 112 8.88 -9.22 7.93
N ASN A 113 7.67 -9.16 8.47
CA ASN A 113 7.35 -9.46 9.86
C ASN A 113 6.02 -10.24 9.98
N GLY A 114 5.80 -11.20 9.10
CA GLY A 114 4.57 -11.98 9.04
C GLY A 114 4.20 -12.67 10.36
N GLU A 115 5.20 -13.07 11.15
CA GLU A 115 5.02 -13.69 12.47
C GLU A 115 4.33 -12.78 13.51
N ASP A 116 4.35 -11.47 13.30
CA ASP A 116 3.70 -10.53 14.22
C ASP A 116 2.18 -10.65 14.23
N ILE A 117 1.56 -11.29 13.22
CA ILE A 117 0.11 -11.56 13.24
C ILE A 117 -0.34 -12.31 14.49
N ALA A 118 0.54 -13.13 15.08
CA ALA A 118 0.24 -13.85 16.33
C ALA A 118 -0.03 -12.92 17.51
N LYS A 119 0.49 -11.68 17.47
CA LYS A 119 0.37 -10.66 18.52
C LYS A 119 -0.82 -9.73 18.27
N ARG A 120 -2.04 -10.26 18.16
CA ARG A 120 -3.26 -9.50 17.86
C ARG A 120 -4.32 -9.56 18.99
N PRO A 121 -4.05 -9.01 20.18
CA PRO A 121 -5.00 -9.13 21.32
C PRO A 121 -6.37 -8.52 21.04
N LYS A 122 -6.48 -7.59 20.09
CA LYS A 122 -7.76 -7.00 19.65
C LYS A 122 -8.43 -7.75 18.50
N GLY A 123 -7.88 -8.88 18.04
CA GLY A 123 -8.38 -9.60 16.86
C GLY A 123 -8.22 -8.84 15.56
N ILE A 124 -7.42 -7.74 15.54
CA ILE A 124 -7.21 -6.85 14.40
C ILE A 124 -5.73 -6.87 14.01
N ILE A 125 -5.46 -6.92 12.70
CA ILE A 125 -4.15 -6.79 12.08
C ILE A 125 -4.19 -5.56 11.17
N ALA A 126 -3.25 -4.63 11.30
CA ALA A 126 -3.17 -3.44 10.48
C ALA A 126 -2.28 -3.69 9.25
N ASN A 127 -2.81 -3.32 8.09
CA ASN A 127 -2.10 -3.30 6.81
C ASN A 127 -1.43 -1.93 6.63
N PRO A 128 -0.13 -1.85 6.32
CA PRO A 128 0.60 -0.58 6.27
C PRO A 128 0.19 0.35 5.12
N ASN A 129 0.83 1.52 5.07
CA ASN A 129 0.72 2.46 3.96
C ASN A 129 1.34 1.90 2.67
N CYS A 130 0.81 2.28 1.53
CA CYS A 130 1.20 1.74 0.22
C CYS A 130 2.67 2.02 -0.14
N THR A 131 3.22 3.18 0.21
CA THR A 131 4.63 3.49 -0.03
C THR A 131 5.53 2.65 0.87
N THR A 132 5.16 2.48 2.14
CA THR A 132 5.89 1.62 3.09
C THR A 132 5.90 0.17 2.62
N MET A 133 4.73 -0.36 2.23
CA MET A 133 4.63 -1.76 1.76
C MET A 133 5.42 -2.03 0.49
N ALA A 134 5.59 -1.05 -0.41
CA ALA A 134 6.38 -1.23 -1.61
C ALA A 134 7.90 -1.24 -1.33
N VAL A 135 8.36 -0.53 -0.28
CA VAL A 135 9.79 -0.41 0.05
C VAL A 135 10.27 -1.53 0.97
N MET A 136 9.47 -1.95 1.95
CA MET A 136 9.90 -2.86 3.01
C MET A 136 10.36 -4.25 2.53
N PRO A 137 9.75 -4.89 1.53
CA PRO A 137 10.24 -6.16 0.98
C PRO A 137 11.66 -6.08 0.40
N ALA A 138 12.06 -4.90 -0.12
CA ALA A 138 13.42 -4.68 -0.59
C ALA A 138 14.40 -4.33 0.54
N ILE A 139 13.95 -3.63 1.58
CA ILE A 139 14.83 -3.25 2.71
C ILE A 139 15.19 -4.43 3.58
N LYS A 140 14.23 -5.30 3.90
CA LYS A 140 14.45 -6.43 4.83
C LYS A 140 15.63 -7.31 4.43
N PRO A 141 15.72 -7.85 3.20
CA PRO A 141 16.84 -8.73 2.81
C PRO A 141 18.18 -7.99 2.81
N LEU A 142 18.22 -6.70 2.48
CA LEU A 142 19.45 -5.90 2.56
C LEU A 142 19.90 -5.69 4.01
N ALA A 143 18.96 -5.38 4.90
CA ALA A 143 19.24 -5.23 6.32
C ALA A 143 19.72 -6.53 6.94
N ASP A 144 19.17 -7.68 6.55
CA ASP A 144 19.59 -8.99 7.05
C ASP A 144 21.04 -9.31 6.67
N VAL A 145 21.44 -9.01 5.43
CA VAL A 145 22.82 -9.23 4.96
C VAL A 145 23.80 -8.27 5.64
N ALA A 146 23.39 -7.01 5.84
CA ALA A 146 24.26 -5.96 6.38
C ALA A 146 24.21 -5.83 7.92
N GLY A 147 23.49 -6.71 8.60
CA GLY A 147 23.41 -6.76 10.07
C GLY A 147 22.53 -5.68 10.70
N GLY A 148 21.60 -5.10 9.95
CA GLY A 148 20.66 -4.06 10.39
C GLY A 148 20.50 -2.93 9.38
N ILE A 149 19.85 -1.85 9.79
CA ILE A 149 19.70 -0.62 9.02
C ILE A 149 19.80 0.60 9.94
N ASP A 150 20.58 1.60 9.54
CA ASP A 150 20.82 2.83 10.32
C ASP A 150 19.96 4.00 9.83
N ARG A 151 19.85 4.15 8.49
CA ARG A 151 19.14 5.26 7.88
C ARG A 151 18.44 4.88 6.60
N LEU A 152 17.29 5.51 6.37
CA LEU A 152 16.47 5.39 5.18
C LEU A 152 16.06 6.78 4.68
N THR A 153 16.43 7.14 3.47
CA THR A 153 15.96 8.34 2.78
C THR A 153 15.19 7.92 1.55
N VAL A 154 13.94 8.39 1.43
CA VAL A 154 13.02 7.96 0.37
C VAL A 154 12.36 9.17 -0.27
N SER A 155 12.44 9.27 -1.60
CA SER A 155 11.57 10.16 -2.37
C SER A 155 10.57 9.32 -3.15
N SER A 156 9.28 9.57 -2.93
CA SER A 156 8.22 8.81 -3.61
C SER A 156 7.60 9.61 -4.76
N TYR A 157 7.34 8.91 -5.85
CA TYR A 157 6.58 9.38 -7.01
C TYR A 157 5.27 8.59 -7.04
N GLN A 158 4.24 9.18 -6.42
CA GLN A 158 3.00 8.46 -6.11
C GLN A 158 1.94 8.66 -7.19
N ALA A 159 1.43 7.56 -7.71
CA ALA A 159 0.33 7.51 -8.67
C ALA A 159 -0.98 8.06 -8.08
N VAL A 160 -1.82 8.61 -8.94
CA VAL A 160 -3.09 9.24 -8.56
C VAL A 160 -4.12 8.26 -8.01
N SER A 161 -4.03 6.96 -8.32
CA SER A 161 -4.90 5.94 -7.75
C SER A 161 -4.82 5.83 -6.21
N GLY A 162 -3.70 6.29 -5.62
CA GLY A 162 -3.58 6.42 -4.16
C GLY A 162 -4.55 7.41 -3.54
N SER A 163 -5.07 8.38 -4.31
CA SER A 163 -6.15 9.29 -3.93
C SER A 163 -7.55 8.75 -4.31
N GLY A 164 -7.63 7.48 -4.71
CA GLY A 164 -8.87 6.83 -5.15
C GLY A 164 -9.33 7.25 -6.55
N LEU A 165 -10.53 6.82 -6.93
CA LEU A 165 -11.09 7.10 -8.26
C LEU A 165 -11.25 8.58 -8.58
N LYS A 166 -11.36 9.45 -7.58
CA LYS A 166 -11.43 10.90 -7.80
C LYS A 166 -10.13 11.43 -8.40
N GLY A 167 -8.97 11.05 -7.82
CA GLY A 167 -7.66 11.43 -8.35
C GLY A 167 -7.40 10.88 -9.75
N VAL A 168 -7.82 9.64 -10.00
CA VAL A 168 -7.72 9.03 -11.34
C VAL A 168 -8.53 9.81 -12.37
N ARG A 169 -9.77 10.17 -12.04
CA ARG A 169 -10.64 10.95 -12.94
C ARG A 169 -10.08 12.33 -13.18
N GLU A 170 -9.63 13.03 -12.14
CA GLU A 170 -9.05 14.37 -12.29
C GLU A 170 -7.88 14.37 -13.27
N LEU A 171 -6.93 13.41 -13.16
CA LEU A 171 -5.85 13.28 -14.12
C LEU A 171 -6.36 13.03 -15.54
N ILE A 172 -7.28 12.08 -15.71
CA ILE A 172 -7.83 11.74 -17.03
C ILE A 172 -8.55 12.94 -17.65
N ASP A 173 -9.35 13.66 -16.89
CA ASP A 173 -10.14 14.80 -17.37
C ASP A 173 -9.22 15.98 -17.72
N GLN A 174 -8.19 16.26 -16.94
CA GLN A 174 -7.17 17.27 -17.26
C GLN A 174 -6.38 16.92 -18.54
N VAL A 175 -5.96 15.66 -18.70
CA VAL A 175 -5.24 15.19 -19.92
C VAL A 175 -6.15 15.33 -21.15
N ARG A 176 -7.43 14.93 -21.05
CA ARG A 176 -8.39 15.04 -22.13
C ARG A 176 -8.70 16.48 -22.50
N GLY A 177 -8.90 17.33 -21.49
CA GLY A 177 -9.15 18.76 -21.68
C GLY A 177 -7.96 19.52 -22.29
N ALA A 178 -6.74 19.03 -22.08
CA ALA A 178 -5.52 19.59 -22.63
C ALA A 178 -5.19 19.14 -24.07
N ALA A 179 -5.81 18.05 -24.55
CA ALA A 179 -5.41 17.37 -25.78
C ALA A 179 -5.42 18.27 -27.05
N ASP A 180 -6.37 19.20 -27.14
CA ASP A 180 -6.55 20.12 -28.26
C ASP A 180 -5.93 21.51 -28.00
N GLN A 181 -5.24 21.70 -26.88
CA GLN A 181 -4.58 22.96 -26.51
C GLN A 181 -3.11 22.97 -26.96
N ASN A 182 -2.43 24.10 -26.75
CA ASN A 182 -1.00 24.26 -27.11
C ASN A 182 -0.09 23.55 -26.09
N LEU A 183 -0.02 22.22 -26.12
CA LEU A 183 0.84 21.44 -25.23
C LEU A 183 2.33 21.77 -25.39
N GLU A 184 2.82 22.06 -26.62
CA GLU A 184 4.20 22.44 -26.85
C GLU A 184 4.57 23.74 -26.14
N GLY A 185 3.59 24.64 -25.98
CA GLY A 185 3.77 25.89 -25.26
C GLY A 185 4.18 25.72 -23.80
N LEU A 186 3.85 24.58 -23.16
CA LEU A 186 4.28 24.25 -21.80
C LEU A 186 5.81 24.20 -21.64
N THR A 187 6.55 24.03 -22.72
CA THR A 187 8.01 24.04 -22.67
C THR A 187 8.59 25.43 -22.34
N THR A 188 7.80 26.49 -22.51
CA THR A 188 8.21 27.89 -22.32
C THR A 188 7.31 28.68 -21.37
N ASP A 189 6.04 28.29 -21.22
CA ASP A 189 5.09 28.95 -20.32
C ASP A 189 4.13 27.93 -19.72
N GLY A 190 4.23 27.71 -18.41
CA GLY A 190 3.34 26.79 -17.68
C GLY A 190 1.85 27.16 -17.71
N ARG A 191 1.50 28.35 -18.24
CA ARG A 191 0.11 28.83 -18.43
C ARG A 191 -0.40 28.64 -19.86
N ALA A 192 0.39 28.02 -20.73
CA ALA A 192 0.01 27.79 -22.13
C ALA A 192 -1.19 26.84 -22.29
N VAL A 193 -1.50 26.08 -21.23
CA VAL A 193 -2.64 25.15 -21.18
C VAL A 193 -3.48 25.46 -19.95
N ASP A 194 -4.80 25.51 -20.12
CA ASP A 194 -5.77 25.58 -19.03
C ASP A 194 -6.21 24.18 -18.62
N PHE A 195 -5.77 23.73 -17.44
CA PHE A 195 -6.14 22.45 -16.85
C PHE A 195 -7.43 22.51 -16.00
N GLY A 196 -8.06 23.68 -15.91
CA GLY A 196 -9.18 23.92 -15.01
C GLY A 196 -8.75 24.00 -13.53
N THR A 197 -9.75 24.08 -12.65
CA THR A 197 -9.50 24.13 -11.20
C THR A 197 -9.33 22.71 -10.65
N PRO A 198 -8.21 22.37 -10.02
CA PRO A 198 -8.05 21.06 -9.39
C PRO A 198 -9.00 20.90 -8.19
N GLU A 199 -9.56 19.71 -8.01
CA GLU A 199 -10.48 19.38 -6.92
C GLU A 199 -9.84 18.46 -5.85
N VAL A 200 -8.91 17.59 -6.26
CA VAL A 200 -8.26 16.60 -5.40
C VAL A 200 -6.87 17.06 -4.98
N TYR A 201 -6.15 17.75 -5.87
CA TYR A 201 -4.79 18.19 -5.62
C TYR A 201 -4.72 19.71 -5.45
N VAL A 202 -3.62 20.20 -4.89
CA VAL A 202 -3.38 21.64 -4.68
C VAL A 202 -2.96 22.39 -5.95
N ALA A 203 -2.62 21.65 -7.00
CA ALA A 203 -2.27 22.15 -8.32
C ALA A 203 -2.73 21.13 -9.38
N PRO A 204 -2.81 21.50 -10.68
CA PRO A 204 -3.07 20.54 -11.73
C PRO A 204 -2.07 19.40 -11.70
N ILE A 205 -2.56 18.15 -11.88
CA ILE A 205 -1.69 16.98 -11.84
C ILE A 205 -1.22 16.54 -13.24
N ALA A 206 -1.96 16.85 -14.30
CA ALA A 206 -1.53 16.53 -15.66
C ALA A 206 -0.31 17.35 -16.04
N PHE A 207 0.71 16.67 -16.56
CA PHE A 207 2.01 17.27 -17.00
C PHE A 207 2.77 17.99 -15.87
N ASP A 208 2.47 17.71 -14.60
CA ASP A 208 3.06 18.38 -13.45
C ASP A 208 3.54 17.38 -12.39
N VAL A 209 4.37 17.88 -11.48
CA VAL A 209 4.85 17.15 -10.30
C VAL A 209 4.46 17.94 -9.06
N VAL A 210 3.56 17.39 -8.24
CA VAL A 210 3.05 18.07 -7.05
C VAL A 210 3.76 17.53 -5.81
N PRO A 211 4.72 18.28 -5.20
CA PRO A 211 5.52 17.81 -4.07
C PRO A 211 4.74 17.92 -2.74
N LEU A 212 3.51 17.43 -2.75
CA LEU A 212 2.60 17.38 -1.60
C LEU A 212 1.66 16.18 -1.75
N ALA A 213 2.03 15.04 -1.19
CA ALA A 213 1.13 13.91 -1.04
C ALA A 213 0.64 13.83 0.40
N GLY A 214 -0.68 13.76 0.59
CA GLY A 214 -1.30 13.84 1.90
C GLY A 214 -1.53 15.28 2.38
N SER A 215 -1.60 15.47 3.68
CA SER A 215 -1.82 16.77 4.33
C SER A 215 -0.68 17.07 5.29
N ILE A 216 -0.22 18.33 5.33
CA ILE A 216 0.77 18.77 6.31
C ILE A 216 0.19 18.57 7.72
N VAL A 217 0.99 17.98 8.61
CA VAL A 217 0.61 17.74 10.02
C VAL A 217 0.97 18.96 10.84
N ASP A 218 0.03 19.42 11.67
CA ASP A 218 0.23 20.57 12.56
C ASP A 218 0.96 20.14 13.84
N ASP A 219 2.25 19.80 13.71
CA ASP A 219 3.14 19.44 14.84
C ASP A 219 4.48 20.17 14.81
N GLY A 220 4.62 21.16 13.93
CA GLY A 220 5.82 21.95 13.75
C GLY A 220 6.92 21.28 12.90
N SER A 221 6.72 20.05 12.42
CA SER A 221 7.69 19.37 11.55
C SER A 221 7.57 19.80 10.08
N PHE A 222 6.42 20.32 9.68
CA PHE A 222 6.04 20.60 8.28
C PHE A 222 6.05 19.36 7.38
N GLU A 223 6.07 18.15 7.94
CA GLU A 223 5.91 16.91 7.21
C GLU A 223 4.44 16.66 6.87
N THR A 224 4.21 15.97 5.77
CA THR A 224 2.88 15.44 5.48
C THR A 224 2.61 14.17 6.29
N ASP A 225 1.35 13.81 6.43
CA ASP A 225 0.96 12.54 7.07
C ASP A 225 1.50 11.32 6.31
N GLU A 226 1.71 11.40 4.98
CA GLU A 226 2.37 10.36 4.19
C GLU A 226 3.85 10.19 4.56
N GLU A 227 4.59 11.27 4.73
CA GLU A 227 5.99 11.27 5.16
C GLU A 227 6.14 10.71 6.58
N GLN A 228 5.25 11.10 7.49
CA GLN A 228 5.20 10.54 8.84
C GLN A 228 4.86 9.06 8.87
N LYS A 229 3.93 8.59 8.00
CA LYS A 229 3.62 7.16 7.88
C LYS A 229 4.86 6.38 7.49
N LEU A 230 5.56 6.80 6.44
CA LEU A 230 6.78 6.15 6.00
C LEU A 230 7.78 5.97 7.16
N ARG A 231 8.05 7.04 7.93
CA ARG A 231 8.95 6.99 9.07
C ARG A 231 8.45 6.05 10.19
N ASN A 232 7.23 6.26 10.63
CA ASN A 232 6.72 5.58 11.81
C ASN A 232 6.42 4.10 11.54
N GLU A 233 5.91 3.79 10.35
CA GLU A 233 5.59 2.43 9.95
C GLU A 233 6.86 1.61 9.68
N SER A 234 7.88 2.17 9.01
CA SER A 234 9.17 1.50 8.81
C SER A 234 9.81 1.08 10.13
N ARG A 235 9.80 1.96 11.13
CA ARG A 235 10.31 1.68 12.48
C ARG A 235 9.59 0.50 13.14
N ARG A 236 8.27 0.42 12.98
CA ARG A 236 7.46 -0.66 13.56
C ARG A 236 7.69 -1.99 12.85
N ILE A 237 7.61 -1.98 11.53
CA ILE A 237 7.70 -3.19 10.69
C ILE A 237 9.08 -3.83 10.79
N LEU A 238 10.13 -3.03 10.80
CA LEU A 238 11.52 -3.51 10.91
C LEU A 238 11.97 -3.76 12.36
N HIS A 239 11.14 -3.44 13.36
CA HIS A 239 11.50 -3.50 14.79
C HIS A 239 12.73 -2.65 15.15
N VAL A 240 12.94 -1.52 14.44
CA VAL A 240 14.04 -0.58 14.68
C VAL A 240 13.46 0.78 15.11
N PRO A 241 13.12 0.97 16.41
CA PRO A 241 12.40 2.16 16.87
C PRO A 241 13.15 3.47 16.64
N ASN A 242 14.47 3.42 16.57
CA ASN A 242 15.34 4.60 16.39
C ASN A 242 15.84 4.76 14.95
N LEU A 243 15.31 4.00 13.98
CA LEU A 243 15.68 4.14 12.58
C LEU A 243 15.56 5.60 12.12
N LEU A 244 16.63 6.12 11.53
CA LEU A 244 16.63 7.47 10.97
C LEU A 244 15.93 7.42 9.60
N VAL A 245 14.75 8.02 9.50
CA VAL A 245 13.97 8.02 8.25
C VAL A 245 13.61 9.44 7.86
N SER A 246 13.89 9.79 6.61
CA SER A 246 13.43 11.02 5.96
C SER A 246 12.70 10.67 4.67
N GLY A 247 11.51 11.21 4.49
CA GLY A 247 10.69 11.03 3.30
C GLY A 247 10.35 12.35 2.62
N THR A 248 10.23 12.34 1.30
CA THR A 248 9.58 13.40 0.52
C THR A 248 8.55 12.73 -0.38
N CYS A 249 7.28 13.06 -0.16
CA CYS A 249 6.18 12.41 -0.86
C CYS A 249 5.59 13.30 -1.94
N VAL A 250 5.73 12.86 -3.18
CA VAL A 250 5.39 13.62 -4.38
C VAL A 250 4.26 12.92 -5.14
N ARG A 251 3.28 13.67 -5.63
CA ARG A 251 2.26 13.17 -6.52
C ARG A 251 2.66 13.41 -7.98
N VAL A 252 2.51 12.40 -8.83
CA VAL A 252 2.90 12.45 -10.25
C VAL A 252 1.75 12.02 -11.17
N PRO A 253 1.75 12.40 -12.48
CA PRO A 253 0.69 12.10 -13.43
C PRO A 253 0.75 10.65 -13.94
N VAL A 254 0.77 9.72 -13.02
CA VAL A 254 0.78 8.26 -13.24
C VAL A 254 -0.50 7.68 -12.67
N LEU A 255 -1.19 6.82 -13.42
CA LEU A 255 -2.48 6.29 -13.00
C LEU A 255 -2.36 5.30 -11.85
N THR A 256 -1.45 4.36 -11.94
CA THR A 256 -1.24 3.28 -10.94
C THR A 256 0.25 2.93 -10.85
N ALA A 257 0.63 2.29 -9.75
CA ALA A 257 1.97 1.97 -9.28
C ALA A 257 2.78 3.19 -8.79
N HIS A 258 3.25 3.09 -7.55
CA HIS A 258 4.15 4.08 -6.96
C HIS A 258 5.59 3.72 -7.28
N THR A 259 6.39 4.74 -7.57
CA THR A 259 7.84 4.58 -7.71
C THR A 259 8.54 5.33 -6.58
N MET A 260 9.56 4.75 -5.98
CA MET A 260 10.38 5.38 -4.96
C MET A 260 11.87 5.26 -5.29
N THR A 261 12.60 6.35 -5.09
CA THR A 261 14.06 6.30 -4.98
C THR A 261 14.41 6.13 -3.52
N VAL A 262 15.29 5.18 -3.24
CA VAL A 262 15.64 4.74 -1.88
C VAL A 262 17.15 4.82 -1.70
N HIS A 263 17.58 5.52 -0.66
CA HIS A 263 18.93 5.50 -0.12
C HIS A 263 18.87 4.81 1.24
N ALA A 264 19.54 3.68 1.37
CA ALA A 264 19.61 2.90 2.59
C ALA A 264 21.05 2.84 3.10
N GLU A 265 21.27 3.21 4.36
CA GLU A 265 22.57 3.13 5.04
C GLU A 265 22.51 2.04 6.11
N PHE A 266 23.56 1.22 6.16
CA PHE A 266 23.66 0.03 6.98
C PHE A 266 24.81 0.10 7.97
N PRO A 267 24.80 -0.67 9.08
CA PRO A 267 25.90 -0.70 10.04
C PRO A 267 27.18 -1.36 9.49
N ALA A 268 27.05 -2.29 8.54
CA ALA A 268 28.17 -2.94 7.88
C ALA A 268 28.23 -2.63 6.38
N SER A 269 29.39 -2.86 5.77
CA SER A 269 29.54 -2.75 4.31
C SER A 269 28.70 -3.81 3.61
N ILE A 270 28.11 -3.41 2.47
CA ILE A 270 27.37 -4.29 1.57
C ILE A 270 27.71 -3.87 0.14
N SER A 271 28.25 -4.80 -0.63
CA SER A 271 28.55 -4.55 -2.04
C SER A 271 27.28 -4.54 -2.89
N ARG A 272 27.35 -3.94 -4.08
CA ARG A 272 26.25 -4.00 -5.05
C ARG A 272 25.85 -5.45 -5.39
N ASP A 273 26.82 -6.33 -5.55
CA ASP A 273 26.56 -7.72 -5.95
C ASP A 273 25.89 -8.53 -4.83
N GLU A 274 26.27 -8.32 -3.56
CA GLU A 274 25.55 -8.87 -2.40
C GLU A 274 24.12 -8.33 -2.31
N ALA A 275 23.93 -7.03 -2.57
CA ALA A 275 22.60 -6.43 -2.59
C ALA A 275 21.72 -7.02 -3.70
N VAL A 276 22.26 -7.19 -4.91
CA VAL A 276 21.54 -7.83 -6.03
C VAL A 276 21.20 -9.29 -5.70
N ALA A 277 22.12 -10.04 -5.12
CA ALA A 277 21.88 -11.42 -4.73
C ALA A 277 20.76 -11.54 -3.67
N ALA A 278 20.81 -10.69 -2.63
CA ALA A 278 19.80 -10.64 -1.59
C ALA A 278 18.41 -10.30 -2.14
N LEU A 279 18.32 -9.27 -3.00
CA LEU A 279 17.07 -8.84 -3.60
C LEU A 279 16.50 -9.87 -4.58
N SER A 280 17.35 -10.54 -5.36
CA SER A 280 16.93 -11.57 -6.32
C SER A 280 16.33 -12.82 -5.68
N SER A 281 16.67 -13.09 -4.42
CA SER A 281 16.13 -14.21 -3.64
C SER A 281 14.98 -13.83 -2.71
N ALA A 282 14.67 -12.53 -2.60
CA ALA A 282 13.67 -12.04 -1.67
C ALA A 282 12.24 -12.31 -2.16
N PRO A 283 11.33 -12.81 -1.31
CA PRO A 283 9.94 -13.00 -1.67
C PRO A 283 9.26 -11.65 -1.97
N GLY A 284 8.41 -11.62 -2.99
CA GLY A 284 7.69 -10.42 -3.41
C GLY A 284 8.55 -9.34 -4.07
N VAL A 285 9.79 -9.66 -4.45
CA VAL A 285 10.74 -8.77 -5.12
C VAL A 285 11.14 -9.34 -6.46
N ARG A 286 11.09 -8.51 -7.50
CA ARG A 286 11.61 -8.83 -8.85
C ARG A 286 12.69 -7.82 -9.22
N VAL A 287 13.92 -8.31 -9.41
CA VAL A 287 15.03 -7.45 -9.86
C VAL A 287 14.96 -7.24 -11.36
N VAL A 288 14.98 -5.97 -11.78
CA VAL A 288 14.94 -5.53 -13.18
C VAL A 288 15.96 -4.41 -13.39
N ASP A 289 16.28 -4.07 -14.64
CA ASP A 289 17.23 -2.97 -14.91
C ASP A 289 16.62 -1.60 -14.58
N VAL A 290 15.42 -1.34 -15.06
CA VAL A 290 14.71 -0.06 -14.89
C VAL A 290 13.26 -0.35 -14.48
N PRO A 291 12.93 -0.26 -13.19
CA PRO A 291 11.56 -0.49 -12.72
C PRO A 291 10.66 0.70 -13.10
N THR A 292 9.57 0.40 -13.80
CA THR A 292 8.61 1.42 -14.23
C THR A 292 7.21 1.16 -13.66
N PRO A 293 6.39 2.22 -13.45
CA PRO A 293 5.01 2.04 -13.01
C PRO A 293 4.16 1.21 -13.98
N LEU A 294 4.38 1.36 -15.29
CA LEU A 294 3.60 0.61 -16.29
C LEU A 294 3.87 -0.89 -16.24
N GLU A 295 5.11 -1.29 -15.96
CA GLU A 295 5.46 -2.71 -15.80
C GLU A 295 4.99 -3.29 -14.46
N ALA A 296 5.01 -2.47 -13.41
CA ALA A 296 4.59 -2.91 -12.08
C ALA A 296 3.06 -2.95 -11.89
N ALA A 297 2.30 -2.23 -12.73
CA ALA A 297 0.84 -2.19 -12.64
C ALA A 297 0.23 -3.55 -12.94
N GLY A 298 -0.55 -4.10 -11.99
CA GLY A 298 -1.17 -5.42 -12.08
C GLY A 298 -0.29 -6.58 -11.58
N GLU A 299 0.97 -6.34 -11.24
CA GLU A 299 1.91 -7.35 -10.75
C GLU A 299 1.87 -7.46 -9.20
N ASP A 300 2.14 -8.66 -8.70
CA ASP A 300 2.19 -8.93 -7.26
C ASP A 300 3.53 -8.51 -6.64
N ASP A 301 4.63 -8.71 -7.37
CA ASP A 301 5.98 -8.35 -6.94
C ASP A 301 6.21 -6.83 -7.01
N VAL A 302 7.04 -6.32 -6.12
CA VAL A 302 7.66 -5.01 -6.31
C VAL A 302 8.90 -5.15 -7.20
N PHE A 303 9.02 -4.27 -8.19
CA PHE A 303 10.15 -4.26 -9.12
C PHE A 303 11.26 -3.38 -8.56
N VAL A 304 12.45 -3.94 -8.42
CA VAL A 304 13.63 -3.25 -7.87
C VAL A 304 14.72 -3.20 -8.93
N GLY A 305 15.25 -2.00 -9.16
CA GLY A 305 16.32 -1.83 -10.14
C GLY A 305 17.19 -0.61 -9.86
N ARG A 306 18.06 -0.26 -10.82
CA ARG A 306 19.01 0.85 -10.64
C ARG A 306 19.88 0.69 -9.39
N ILE A 307 20.13 -0.55 -8.95
CA ILE A 307 20.86 -0.91 -7.73
C ILE A 307 22.34 -0.50 -7.90
N ARG A 308 22.84 0.32 -6.98
CA ARG A 308 24.22 0.82 -7.00
C ARG A 308 24.72 1.20 -5.62
N GLN A 309 26.03 1.27 -5.47
CA GLN A 309 26.66 1.81 -4.27
C GLN A 309 26.27 3.29 -4.09
N ASP A 310 25.93 3.69 -2.88
CA ASP A 310 25.73 5.10 -2.54
C ASP A 310 27.08 5.79 -2.36
N GLN A 311 27.39 6.74 -3.25
CA GLN A 311 28.67 7.47 -3.20
C GLN A 311 28.70 8.52 -2.07
N ALA A 312 27.57 8.81 -1.43
CA ALA A 312 27.50 9.73 -0.30
C ALA A 312 27.77 9.04 1.05
N VAL A 313 27.77 7.70 1.08
CA VAL A 313 27.99 6.90 2.31
C VAL A 313 29.37 6.25 2.26
N PRO A 314 30.26 6.51 3.25
CA PRO A 314 31.59 5.92 3.30
C PRO A 314 31.55 4.41 3.56
N ASP A 315 32.68 3.76 3.35
CA ASP A 315 32.92 2.34 3.71
C ASP A 315 31.98 1.35 3.04
N ASN A 316 31.42 1.70 1.87
CA ASN A 316 30.44 0.90 1.13
C ASN A 316 29.22 0.45 1.97
N ARG A 317 28.83 1.26 2.96
CA ARG A 317 27.69 0.97 3.83
C ARG A 317 26.34 1.47 3.31
N GLY A 318 26.30 2.01 2.08
CA GLY A 318 25.10 2.57 1.48
C GLY A 318 24.74 1.94 0.14
N ILE A 319 23.48 1.63 -0.05
CA ILE A 319 22.90 1.18 -1.33
C ILE A 319 21.80 2.15 -1.76
N VAL A 320 21.86 2.53 -3.04
CA VAL A 320 20.78 3.26 -3.70
C VAL A 320 20.10 2.35 -4.70
N PHE A 321 18.78 2.37 -4.70
CA PHE A 321 17.97 1.64 -5.67
C PHE A 321 16.66 2.38 -5.97
N VAL A 322 15.96 1.93 -6.99
CA VAL A 322 14.60 2.38 -7.32
C VAL A 322 13.68 1.18 -7.16
N VAL A 323 12.53 1.39 -6.54
CA VAL A 323 11.46 0.40 -6.47
C VAL A 323 10.20 0.95 -7.10
N SER A 324 9.50 0.12 -7.89
CA SER A 324 8.16 0.41 -8.40
C SER A 324 7.22 -0.74 -8.04
N GLY A 325 6.06 -0.43 -7.46
CA GLY A 325 5.09 -1.44 -7.02
C GLY A 325 3.66 -0.96 -7.16
N ASP A 326 2.77 -1.88 -7.51
CA ASP A 326 1.34 -1.59 -7.64
C ASP A 326 0.75 -1.24 -6.26
N ASN A 327 0.36 0.04 -6.12
CA ASN A 327 -0.17 0.58 -4.87
C ASN A 327 -1.59 0.08 -4.52
N LEU A 328 -2.29 -0.54 -5.47
CA LEU A 328 -3.59 -1.16 -5.24
C LEU A 328 -3.46 -2.66 -4.95
N ARG A 329 -2.41 -3.32 -5.49
CA ARG A 329 -2.09 -4.74 -5.22
C ARG A 329 -1.17 -4.83 -4.00
N LYS A 330 0.15 -4.89 -4.17
CA LYS A 330 1.09 -5.01 -3.03
C LYS A 330 0.92 -3.88 -2.03
N GLY A 331 0.69 -2.67 -2.50
CA GLY A 331 0.48 -1.49 -1.65
C GLY A 331 -0.86 -1.46 -0.90
N ALA A 332 -1.77 -2.41 -1.09
CA ALA A 332 -3.08 -2.45 -0.42
C ALA A 332 -3.68 -3.86 -0.35
N ALA A 333 -4.34 -4.30 -1.43
CA ALA A 333 -5.17 -5.50 -1.45
C ALA A 333 -4.33 -6.77 -1.26
N LEU A 334 -3.21 -6.91 -1.98
CA LEU A 334 -2.43 -8.14 -1.96
C LEU A 334 -1.85 -8.41 -0.56
N ASN A 335 -1.20 -7.42 0.08
CA ASN A 335 -0.67 -7.64 1.42
C ASN A 335 -1.78 -8.01 2.41
N ALA A 336 -2.95 -7.38 2.31
CA ALA A 336 -4.10 -7.74 3.15
C ALA A 336 -4.55 -9.19 2.93
N ILE A 337 -4.56 -9.66 1.67
CA ILE A 337 -4.89 -11.06 1.36
C ILE A 337 -3.78 -12.00 1.85
N GLN A 338 -2.50 -11.67 1.68
CA GLN A 338 -1.38 -12.45 2.20
C GLN A 338 -1.44 -12.58 3.74
N LEU A 339 -1.83 -11.51 4.45
CA LEU A 339 -2.07 -11.57 5.90
C LEU A 339 -3.27 -12.48 6.22
N ALA A 340 -4.34 -12.41 5.44
CA ALA A 340 -5.47 -13.31 5.58
C ALA A 340 -5.10 -14.78 5.28
N GLU A 341 -4.18 -15.05 4.34
CA GLU A 341 -3.63 -16.39 4.07
C GLU A 341 -2.87 -16.95 5.29
N LEU A 342 -2.05 -16.12 5.95
CA LEU A 342 -1.38 -16.52 7.19
C LEU A 342 -2.39 -16.85 8.30
N VAL A 343 -3.44 -16.04 8.44
CA VAL A 343 -4.54 -16.32 9.39
C VAL A 343 -5.30 -17.60 9.01
N ALA A 344 -5.59 -17.80 7.72
CA ALA A 344 -6.27 -19.00 7.24
C ALA A 344 -5.49 -20.28 7.55
N GLN A 345 -4.15 -20.22 7.44
CA GLN A 345 -3.28 -21.35 7.85
C GLN A 345 -3.41 -21.68 9.32
N GLU A 346 -3.56 -20.69 10.23
CA GLU A 346 -3.80 -20.93 11.65
C GLU A 346 -5.18 -21.54 11.93
N LEU A 347 -6.22 -21.12 11.18
CA LEU A 347 -7.59 -21.54 11.41
C LEU A 347 -7.93 -22.92 10.84
N LEU A 348 -7.20 -23.38 9.82
CA LEU A 348 -7.46 -24.63 9.11
C LEU A 348 -6.60 -25.81 9.62
N VAL A 349 -5.73 -25.57 10.61
CA VAL A 349 -4.96 -26.60 11.31
C VAL A 349 -5.79 -27.13 12.47
#